data_b2967a78861f81a1c7949e1f3dce2d27
#
_entry.id   b2967a78861f81a1c7949e1f3dce2d27
#
_cell.length_a   1.000
_cell.length_b   1.000
_cell.length_c   1.000
_cell.angle_alpha   90.00
_cell.angle_beta   90.00
_cell.angle_gamma   90.00
#
_symmetry.space_group_name_H-M   'P 1'
#
loop_
_entity.id
_entity.type
_entity.pdbx_description
1 polymer ?
#
loop_
_entity_poly.entity_id
_entity_poly.type
_entity_poly.pdbx_seq_one_letter_code
_entity_poly.pdbx_strand_id
1 'polypeptide(L)'
;MPEALAQELAFPGGVIWQVTLDPPPAQLPAFDDRSAYLVLRDGHVRAVDHATGGTRWTAPASSTVRPASSGRHLVGADGVTAWAIDADSGREAWRRDIGSTAAAVPAISPAGAVFLTEQGDLVLLAWVDGHEVWRARMPAPVSAPVVAGPDHVFVGLDDGHLLAIRLGDGATAWTKTLGARILEMTSIGDRLFAGASDNFLYALKPKDGHLAWRWRTGGDVAGLAVADQRRVYFTSLDAMLRAVDRRHGDLRWQRPLTTRAVGGPTLAGTQIIVSGVAPELHAFRASDGGMTATAPLPGRPLHGPFLAPEHASAPLRLVLLTAGGHLLAIGQTVEPRLVPLDGLPGKKLPPEVLPVIKR
;
A
#
# COMPACT_ATOMS: atom_id res chain seq x y z
N MET A 1 29.37 -10.15 9.69
CA MET A 1 27.92 -10.35 9.57
C MET A 1 27.67 -10.79 8.15
N PRO A 2 27.21 -12.01 7.87
CA PRO A 2 26.85 -12.37 6.50
C PRO A 2 25.63 -11.52 6.09
N GLU A 3 25.75 -10.82 4.96
CA GLU A 3 24.60 -10.21 4.28
C GLU A 3 23.55 -11.30 4.08
N ALA A 4 22.41 -11.15 4.72
CA ALA A 4 21.23 -11.93 4.37
C ALA A 4 20.96 -11.62 2.89
N LEU A 5 21.17 -12.60 2.03
CA LEU A 5 20.74 -12.57 0.63
C LEU A 5 19.25 -12.28 0.66
N ALA A 6 18.87 -11.05 0.29
CA ALA A 6 17.47 -10.70 0.12
C ALA A 6 16.90 -11.72 -0.88
N GLN A 7 15.97 -12.55 -0.45
CA GLN A 7 15.30 -13.48 -1.35
C GLN A 7 14.61 -12.66 -2.42
N GLU A 8 14.97 -12.89 -3.66
CA GLU A 8 14.31 -12.25 -4.79
C GLU A 8 12.95 -12.93 -5.01
N LEU A 9 11.91 -12.13 -5.16
CA LEU A 9 10.63 -12.64 -5.66
C LEU A 9 10.89 -13.16 -7.07
N ALA A 10 10.89 -14.49 -7.26
CA ALA A 10 10.90 -15.04 -8.61
C ALA A 10 9.52 -14.85 -9.22
N PHE A 11 9.39 -13.83 -10.07
CA PHE A 11 8.22 -13.55 -10.86
C PHE A 11 8.46 -14.01 -12.31
N PRO A 12 7.49 -14.67 -13.00
CA PRO A 12 6.13 -14.89 -12.55
C PRO A 12 6.03 -16.07 -11.57
N GLY A 13 5.44 -15.82 -10.39
CA GLY A 13 4.98 -16.86 -9.50
C GLY A 13 3.58 -17.36 -9.89
N GLY A 14 3.15 -18.46 -9.29
CA GLY A 14 1.77 -18.92 -9.36
C GLY A 14 0.86 -18.24 -8.35
N VAL A 15 -0.46 -18.42 -8.51
CA VAL A 15 -1.42 -18.10 -7.45
C VAL A 15 -1.22 -19.09 -6.30
N ILE A 16 -0.81 -18.56 -5.14
CA ILE A 16 -0.59 -19.38 -3.92
C ILE A 16 -1.93 -19.71 -3.28
N TRP A 17 -2.78 -18.69 -3.15
CA TRP A 17 -4.14 -18.82 -2.65
C TRP A 17 -5.04 -17.75 -3.28
N GLN A 18 -6.33 -18.03 -3.30
CA GLN A 18 -7.39 -17.12 -3.75
C GLN A 18 -8.60 -17.26 -2.83
N VAL A 19 -9.16 -16.12 -2.43
CA VAL A 19 -10.42 -16.03 -1.71
C VAL A 19 -11.40 -15.25 -2.58
N THR A 20 -12.56 -15.83 -2.84
CA THR A 20 -13.64 -15.14 -3.56
C THR A 20 -14.57 -14.49 -2.54
N LEU A 21 -14.81 -13.22 -2.72
CA LEU A 21 -15.68 -12.39 -1.88
C LEU A 21 -16.93 -12.05 -2.68
N ASP A 22 -18.07 -12.53 -2.22
CA ASP A 22 -19.36 -12.26 -2.84
C ASP A 22 -20.37 -11.83 -1.76
N PRO A 23 -20.81 -10.57 -1.79
CA PRO A 23 -20.43 -9.50 -2.73
C PRO A 23 -18.98 -8.99 -2.51
N PRO A 24 -18.39 -8.31 -3.51
CA PRO A 24 -17.08 -7.67 -3.37
C PRO A 24 -17.04 -6.66 -2.22
N PRO A 25 -15.87 -6.39 -1.62
CA PRO A 25 -15.73 -5.44 -0.52
C PRO A 25 -16.27 -4.06 -0.87
N ALA A 26 -16.72 -3.32 0.16
CA ALA A 26 -17.24 -1.97 -0.01
C ALA A 26 -16.15 -0.95 -0.35
N GLN A 27 -14.91 -1.21 0.13
CA GLN A 27 -13.74 -0.35 -0.03
C GLN A 27 -12.54 -1.15 -0.52
N LEU A 28 -11.52 -0.48 -1.07
CA LEU A 28 -10.22 -1.10 -1.32
C LEU A 28 -9.62 -1.59 0.00
N PRO A 29 -8.90 -2.72 -0.01
CA PRO A 29 -8.32 -3.26 1.21
C PRO A 29 -7.22 -2.35 1.79
N ALA A 30 -7.10 -2.34 3.11
CA ALA A 30 -5.87 -1.94 3.79
C ALA A 30 -4.96 -3.16 3.95
N PHE A 31 -3.67 -2.91 4.11
CA PHE A 31 -2.66 -3.95 4.26
C PHE A 31 -1.67 -3.58 5.36
N ASP A 32 -1.16 -4.59 6.04
CA ASP A 32 0.06 -4.52 6.83
C ASP A 32 0.94 -5.74 6.55
N ASP A 33 1.94 -5.97 7.36
CA ASP A 33 2.90 -7.06 7.17
C ASP A 33 2.27 -8.46 7.26
N ARG A 34 1.09 -8.62 7.86
CA ARG A 34 0.46 -9.91 8.15
C ARG A 34 -0.88 -10.12 7.47
N SER A 35 -1.62 -9.04 7.20
CA SER A 35 -3.04 -9.15 6.83
C SER A 35 -3.47 -8.18 5.75
N ALA A 36 -4.42 -8.62 4.95
CA ALA A 36 -5.31 -7.77 4.17
C ALA A 36 -6.61 -7.54 4.97
N TYR A 37 -7.02 -6.30 5.09
CA TYR A 37 -8.23 -5.89 5.81
C TYR A 37 -9.32 -5.48 4.84
N LEU A 38 -10.43 -6.17 4.87
CA LEU A 38 -11.54 -6.03 3.94
C LEU A 38 -12.75 -5.45 4.67
N VAL A 39 -13.23 -4.31 4.21
CA VAL A 39 -14.52 -3.76 4.65
C VAL A 39 -15.62 -4.44 3.84
N LEU A 40 -16.41 -5.27 4.48
CA LEU A 40 -17.50 -6.02 3.85
C LEU A 40 -18.79 -5.19 3.84
N ARG A 41 -19.70 -5.53 2.94
CA ARG A 41 -20.99 -4.81 2.80
C ARG A 41 -21.99 -5.15 3.89
N ASP A 42 -21.73 -6.19 4.69
CA ASP A 42 -22.56 -6.61 5.82
C ASP A 42 -22.23 -5.87 7.14
N GLY A 43 -21.38 -4.84 7.09
CA GLY A 43 -21.00 -4.04 8.26
C GLY A 43 -19.88 -4.67 9.10
N HIS A 44 -19.10 -5.56 8.51
CA HIS A 44 -17.94 -6.16 9.18
C HIS A 44 -16.63 -5.81 8.48
N VAL A 45 -15.57 -5.83 9.24
CA VAL A 45 -14.19 -5.87 8.75
C VAL A 45 -13.64 -7.27 8.96
N ARG A 46 -13.02 -7.83 7.93
CA ARG A 46 -12.35 -9.13 7.96
C ARG A 46 -10.86 -8.97 7.73
N ALA A 47 -10.05 -9.56 8.61
CA ALA A 47 -8.62 -9.71 8.40
C ALA A 47 -8.32 -11.06 7.74
N VAL A 48 -7.62 -11.02 6.62
CA VAL A 48 -7.20 -12.20 5.85
C VAL A 48 -5.69 -12.32 5.94
N ASP A 49 -5.20 -13.46 6.39
CA ASP A 49 -3.78 -13.75 6.55
C ASP A 49 -3.07 -13.83 5.19
N HIS A 50 -1.97 -13.11 5.02
CA HIS A 50 -1.21 -13.10 3.76
C HIS A 50 -0.56 -14.45 3.45
N ALA A 51 -0.23 -15.25 4.47
CA ALA A 51 0.45 -16.52 4.28
C ALA A 51 -0.49 -17.59 3.73
N THR A 52 -1.73 -17.60 4.20
CA THR A 52 -2.66 -18.72 4.01
C THR A 52 -3.93 -18.35 3.24
N GLY A 53 -4.27 -17.06 3.15
CA GLY A 53 -5.60 -16.63 2.67
C GLY A 53 -6.73 -16.90 3.66
N GLY A 54 -6.42 -17.45 4.84
CA GLY A 54 -7.40 -17.74 5.88
C GLY A 54 -7.86 -16.50 6.64
N THR A 55 -9.10 -16.52 7.15
CA THR A 55 -9.60 -15.45 8.02
C THR A 55 -8.93 -15.54 9.38
N ARG A 56 -8.27 -14.46 9.81
CA ARG A 56 -7.69 -14.33 11.16
C ARG A 56 -8.74 -13.94 12.18
N TRP A 57 -9.55 -12.94 11.83
CA TRP A 57 -10.67 -12.48 12.63
C TRP A 57 -11.70 -11.73 11.77
N THR A 58 -12.89 -11.53 12.32
CA THR A 58 -13.94 -10.67 11.78
C THR A 58 -14.49 -9.83 12.92
N ALA A 59 -14.63 -8.53 12.70
CA ALA A 59 -15.09 -7.56 13.70
C ALA A 59 -16.23 -6.70 13.17
N PRO A 60 -17.22 -6.33 13.99
CA PRO A 60 -18.31 -5.45 13.60
C PRO A 60 -17.79 -4.02 13.45
N ALA A 61 -17.50 -3.60 12.23
CA ALA A 61 -17.14 -2.24 11.87
C ALA A 61 -17.45 -2.00 10.39
N SER A 62 -18.06 -0.89 10.09
CA SER A 62 -18.24 -0.36 8.75
C SER A 62 -17.29 0.81 8.49
N SER A 63 -17.02 1.09 7.23
CA SER A 63 -16.22 2.25 6.86
C SER A 63 -16.71 2.83 5.55
N THR A 64 -16.96 4.14 5.55
CA THR A 64 -17.30 4.90 4.34
C THR A 64 -16.06 5.29 3.54
N VAL A 65 -14.88 5.22 4.15
CA VAL A 65 -13.59 5.45 3.52
C VAL A 65 -12.73 4.18 3.55
N ARG A 66 -11.73 4.10 2.68
CA ARG A 66 -10.74 3.03 2.75
C ARG A 66 -10.05 3.09 4.13
N PRO A 67 -9.96 1.98 4.87
CA PRO A 67 -9.22 1.96 6.13
C PRO A 67 -7.70 2.04 5.89
N ALA A 68 -6.95 2.32 6.96
CA ALA A 68 -5.50 2.30 6.97
C ALA A 68 -4.97 1.48 8.14
N SER A 69 -3.82 0.82 7.98
CA SER A 69 -3.18 0.04 9.05
C SER A 69 -1.85 0.66 9.47
N SER A 70 -1.60 0.67 10.76
CA SER A 70 -0.29 1.02 11.36
C SER A 70 0.54 -0.23 11.69
N GLY A 71 0.08 -1.42 11.33
CA GLY A 71 0.63 -2.70 11.77
C GLY A 71 0.09 -3.14 13.13
N ARG A 72 -0.18 -2.22 14.05
CA ARG A 72 -0.78 -2.50 15.36
C ARG A 72 -2.27 -2.17 15.40
N HIS A 73 -2.70 -1.12 14.72
CA HIS A 73 -4.09 -0.69 14.68
C HIS A 73 -4.55 -0.60 13.22
N LEU A 74 -5.75 -1.10 13.00
CA LEU A 74 -6.53 -0.77 11.81
C LEU A 74 -7.46 0.39 12.15
N VAL A 75 -7.45 1.45 11.35
CA VAL A 75 -8.30 2.62 11.55
C VAL A 75 -9.18 2.88 10.34
N GLY A 76 -10.38 3.36 10.58
CA GLY A 76 -11.34 3.74 9.56
C GLY A 76 -12.37 4.70 10.12
N ALA A 77 -13.35 5.06 9.31
CA ALA A 77 -14.45 5.91 9.74
C ALA A 77 -15.75 5.52 9.05
N ASP A 78 -16.84 5.54 9.81
CA ASP A 78 -18.21 5.39 9.33
C ASP A 78 -18.95 6.72 9.54
N GLY A 79 -19.10 7.47 8.47
CA GLY A 79 -19.60 8.83 8.54
C GLY A 79 -18.71 9.72 9.42
N VAL A 80 -19.29 10.25 10.50
CA VAL A 80 -18.62 11.13 11.47
C VAL A 80 -17.85 10.38 12.55
N THR A 81 -17.96 9.05 12.59
CA THR A 81 -17.38 8.23 13.65
C THR A 81 -16.12 7.54 13.20
N ALA A 82 -14.96 8.00 13.66
CA ALA A 82 -13.69 7.32 13.52
C ALA A 82 -13.55 6.18 14.52
N TRP A 83 -12.89 5.12 14.14
CA TRP A 83 -12.64 3.94 14.95
C TRP A 83 -11.25 3.38 14.77
N ALA A 84 -10.74 2.71 15.80
CA ALA A 84 -9.54 1.89 15.73
C ALA A 84 -9.84 0.49 16.27
N ILE A 85 -9.28 -0.50 15.60
CA ILE A 85 -9.33 -1.93 15.94
C ILE A 85 -7.89 -2.41 16.12
N ASP A 86 -7.64 -3.19 17.16
CA ASP A 86 -6.37 -3.90 17.32
C ASP A 86 -6.19 -4.90 16.15
N ALA A 87 -5.12 -4.73 15.41
CA ALA A 87 -4.88 -5.46 14.15
C ALA A 87 -4.66 -6.97 14.32
N ASP A 88 -4.21 -7.39 15.51
CA ASP A 88 -3.97 -8.80 15.80
C ASP A 88 -5.24 -9.54 16.24
N SER A 89 -6.06 -8.92 17.07
CA SER A 89 -7.21 -9.55 17.72
C SER A 89 -8.57 -9.18 17.14
N GLY A 90 -8.67 -8.11 16.37
CA GLY A 90 -9.95 -7.59 15.88
C GLY A 90 -10.81 -6.89 16.94
N ARG A 91 -10.26 -6.64 18.15
CA ARG A 91 -10.97 -5.95 19.22
C ARG A 91 -10.96 -4.45 18.99
N GLU A 92 -12.10 -3.79 19.24
CA GLU A 92 -12.17 -2.33 19.19
C GLU A 92 -11.24 -1.74 20.27
N ALA A 93 -10.34 -0.84 19.85
CA ALA A 93 -9.46 -0.10 20.73
C ALA A 93 -10.15 1.20 21.21
N TRP A 94 -10.76 1.91 20.26
CA TRP A 94 -11.52 3.12 20.56
C TRP A 94 -12.45 3.50 19.40
N ARG A 95 -13.42 4.38 19.70
CA ARG A 95 -14.35 4.99 18.76
C ARG A 95 -14.58 6.45 19.14
N ARG A 96 -14.52 7.39 18.18
CA ARG A 96 -14.58 8.84 18.41
C ARG A 96 -15.36 9.55 17.31
N ASP A 97 -16.10 10.58 17.71
CA ASP A 97 -16.71 11.52 16.80
C ASP A 97 -15.67 12.54 16.33
N ILE A 98 -15.52 12.73 15.02
CA ILE A 98 -14.60 13.69 14.39
C ILE A 98 -15.31 14.95 13.91
N GLY A 99 -16.59 15.12 14.25
CA GLY A 99 -17.38 16.34 14.03
C GLY A 99 -17.95 16.50 12.63
N SER A 100 -17.47 15.77 11.63
CA SER A 100 -17.96 15.74 10.25
C SER A 100 -17.54 14.44 9.57
N THR A 101 -18.22 14.07 8.48
CA THR A 101 -17.93 12.86 7.68
C THR A 101 -16.46 12.83 7.26
N ALA A 102 -15.82 11.67 7.43
CA ALA A 102 -14.47 11.45 6.91
C ALA A 102 -14.48 11.47 5.37
N ALA A 103 -13.57 12.23 4.78
CA ALA A 103 -13.51 12.49 3.34
C ALA A 103 -12.53 11.56 2.59
N ALA A 104 -11.54 10.99 3.29
CA ALA A 104 -10.47 10.23 2.68
C ALA A 104 -9.90 9.15 3.61
N VAL A 105 -9.06 8.28 3.06
CA VAL A 105 -8.26 7.32 3.82
C VAL A 105 -7.46 8.03 4.92
N PRO A 106 -7.48 7.57 6.18
CA PRO A 106 -6.70 8.16 7.26
C PRO A 106 -5.19 8.06 7.00
N ALA A 107 -4.45 9.10 7.32
CA ALA A 107 -2.99 9.05 7.27
C ALA A 107 -2.43 8.51 8.60
N ILE A 108 -1.50 7.56 8.49
CA ILE A 108 -0.87 6.91 9.64
C ILE A 108 0.39 7.68 10.03
N SER A 109 0.46 8.13 11.27
CA SER A 109 1.61 8.84 11.81
C SER A 109 2.15 8.17 13.08
N PRO A 110 3.37 8.50 13.55
CA PRO A 110 3.87 8.01 14.83
C PRO A 110 3.01 8.43 16.02
N ALA A 111 2.36 9.59 15.95
CA ALA A 111 1.56 10.14 17.04
C ALA A 111 0.11 9.62 17.09
N GLY A 112 -0.42 9.18 15.94
CA GLY A 112 -1.81 8.79 15.83
C GLY A 112 -2.29 8.70 14.38
N ALA A 113 -3.60 8.58 14.20
CA ALA A 113 -4.26 8.60 12.91
C ALA A 113 -4.79 10.00 12.58
N VAL A 114 -4.48 10.49 11.38
CA VAL A 114 -4.94 11.80 10.90
C VAL A 114 -6.11 11.59 9.95
N PHE A 115 -7.27 12.12 10.31
CA PHE A 115 -8.48 12.10 9.50
C PHE A 115 -8.68 13.43 8.81
N LEU A 116 -9.03 13.39 7.54
CA LEU A 116 -9.57 14.52 6.79
C LEU A 116 -11.08 14.44 6.81
N THR A 117 -11.76 15.54 7.15
CA THR A 117 -13.21 15.65 7.12
C THR A 117 -13.70 16.34 5.85
N GLU A 118 -14.97 16.12 5.45
CA GLU A 118 -15.61 16.82 4.32
C GLU A 118 -15.67 18.34 4.51
N GLN A 119 -15.65 18.81 5.76
CA GLN A 119 -15.55 20.24 6.04
C GLN A 119 -14.15 20.80 5.84
N GLY A 120 -13.15 19.96 5.57
CA GLY A 120 -11.75 20.36 5.35
C GLY A 120 -10.96 20.53 6.65
N ASP A 121 -11.35 19.88 7.73
CA ASP A 121 -10.53 19.78 8.93
C ASP A 121 -9.63 18.57 8.87
N LEU A 122 -8.37 18.73 9.26
CA LEU A 122 -7.50 17.63 9.68
C LEU A 122 -7.64 17.44 11.16
N VAL A 123 -7.84 16.19 11.59
CA VAL A 123 -8.00 15.82 13.01
C VAL A 123 -7.01 14.72 13.32
N LEU A 124 -6.06 14.95 14.24
CA LEU A 124 -5.18 13.91 14.76
C LEU A 124 -5.80 13.27 15.99
N LEU A 125 -6.03 11.97 15.92
CA LEU A 125 -6.49 11.14 17.03
C LEU A 125 -5.34 10.28 17.56
N ALA A 126 -5.10 10.29 18.86
CA ALA A 126 -4.04 9.53 19.53
C ALA A 126 -4.27 8.02 19.44
N TRP A 127 -3.19 7.23 19.38
CA TRP A 127 -3.27 5.77 19.29
C TRP A 127 -3.91 5.10 20.51
N VAL A 128 -3.67 5.63 21.71
CA VAL A 128 -4.00 4.95 22.97
C VAL A 128 -5.50 4.86 23.19
N ASP A 129 -6.21 5.96 23.01
CA ASP A 129 -7.63 6.09 23.38
C ASP A 129 -8.45 6.90 22.37
N GLY A 130 -7.82 7.36 21.29
CA GLY A 130 -8.46 8.13 20.24
C GLY A 130 -8.81 9.57 20.64
N HIS A 131 -8.25 10.12 21.74
CA HIS A 131 -8.52 11.53 22.04
C HIS A 131 -7.98 12.44 20.95
N GLU A 132 -8.66 13.57 20.71
CA GLU A 132 -8.21 14.57 19.74
C GLU A 132 -6.98 15.29 20.30
N VAL A 133 -5.84 15.15 19.58
CA VAL A 133 -4.59 15.82 19.92
C VAL A 133 -4.61 17.26 19.42
N TRP A 134 -5.03 17.42 18.17
CA TRP A 134 -5.24 18.73 17.54
C TRP A 134 -6.20 18.62 16.36
N ARG A 135 -6.74 19.79 15.98
CA ARG A 135 -7.56 20.01 14.79
C ARG A 135 -7.04 21.22 14.03
N ALA A 136 -6.95 21.11 12.72
CA ALA A 136 -6.50 22.19 11.85
C ALA A 136 -7.42 22.32 10.63
N ARG A 137 -7.96 23.52 10.40
CA ARG A 137 -8.76 23.84 9.22
C ARG A 137 -7.85 24.09 8.03
N MET A 138 -8.10 23.40 6.91
CA MET A 138 -7.37 23.66 5.66
C MET A 138 -7.92 24.91 4.98
N PRO A 139 -7.02 25.73 4.38
CA PRO A 139 -7.40 27.01 3.77
C PRO A 139 -8.13 26.85 2.43
N ALA A 140 -8.02 25.68 1.79
CA ALA A 140 -8.65 25.34 0.52
C ALA A 140 -8.96 23.83 0.49
N PRO A 141 -9.78 23.37 -0.48
CA PRO A 141 -10.09 21.94 -0.63
C PRO A 141 -8.84 21.08 -0.79
N VAL A 142 -8.79 19.96 -0.08
CA VAL A 142 -7.70 18.98 -0.19
C VAL A 142 -7.94 18.13 -1.43
N SER A 143 -6.92 18.02 -2.28
CA SER A 143 -7.03 17.37 -3.60
C SER A 143 -6.34 16.01 -3.71
N ALA A 144 -5.46 15.69 -2.76
CA ALA A 144 -4.71 14.45 -2.74
C ALA A 144 -4.84 13.74 -1.39
N PRO A 145 -4.63 12.43 -1.33
CA PRO A 145 -4.53 11.72 -0.06
C PRO A 145 -3.48 12.37 0.85
N VAL A 146 -3.85 12.55 2.12
CA VAL A 146 -2.96 13.11 3.15
C VAL A 146 -1.84 12.12 3.43
N VAL A 147 -0.60 12.59 3.53
CA VAL A 147 0.58 11.74 3.77
C VAL A 147 1.25 12.16 5.06
N ALA A 148 1.46 11.23 5.98
CA ALA A 148 2.21 11.49 7.20
C ALA A 148 3.69 11.07 7.04
N GLY A 149 4.57 11.92 7.54
CA GLY A 149 5.99 11.66 7.77
C GLY A 149 6.30 11.58 9.26
N PRO A 150 7.58 11.54 9.64
CA PRO A 150 7.98 11.46 11.06
C PRO A 150 7.53 12.66 11.89
N ASP A 151 7.65 13.88 11.35
CA ASP A 151 7.43 15.13 12.07
C ASP A 151 6.27 15.98 11.50
N HIS A 152 5.81 15.67 10.29
CA HIS A 152 4.83 16.46 9.55
C HIS A 152 3.76 15.60 8.88
N VAL A 153 2.61 16.21 8.70
CA VAL A 153 1.56 15.75 7.79
C VAL A 153 1.59 16.64 6.55
N PHE A 154 1.63 16.03 5.38
CA PHE A 154 1.66 16.73 4.09
C PHE A 154 0.28 16.73 3.45
N VAL A 155 -0.15 17.91 2.99
CA VAL A 155 -1.50 18.14 2.45
C VAL A 155 -1.39 18.87 1.12
N GLY A 156 -1.89 18.24 0.07
CA GLY A 156 -2.00 18.85 -1.26
C GLY A 156 -3.37 19.47 -1.45
N LEU A 157 -3.40 20.73 -1.88
CA LEU A 157 -4.63 21.49 -2.12
C LEU A 157 -4.95 21.64 -3.61
N ASP A 158 -6.22 21.89 -3.89
CA ASP A 158 -6.73 22.10 -5.26
C ASP A 158 -6.11 23.31 -5.98
N ASP A 159 -5.71 24.32 -5.22
CA ASP A 159 -5.08 25.55 -5.73
C ASP A 159 -3.57 25.41 -5.98
N GLY A 160 -3.03 24.20 -5.83
CA GLY A 160 -1.63 23.88 -6.03
C GLY A 160 -0.71 24.19 -4.86
N HIS A 161 -1.25 24.55 -3.70
CA HIS A 161 -0.46 24.66 -2.48
C HIS A 161 -0.22 23.27 -1.86
N LEU A 162 1.01 23.08 -1.43
CA LEU A 162 1.44 21.93 -0.62
C LEU A 162 1.83 22.46 0.76
N LEU A 163 1.16 21.94 1.79
CA LEU A 163 1.37 22.32 3.17
C LEU A 163 2.06 21.20 3.93
N ALA A 164 2.95 21.57 4.86
CA ALA A 164 3.38 20.67 5.93
C ALA A 164 2.84 21.17 7.27
N ILE A 165 2.09 20.30 7.92
CA ILE A 165 1.48 20.54 9.23
C ILE A 165 2.30 19.79 10.27
N ARG A 166 2.74 20.45 11.35
CA ARG A 166 3.51 19.79 12.41
C ARG A 166 2.66 18.77 13.17
N LEU A 167 3.19 17.58 13.36
CA LEU A 167 2.49 16.52 14.11
C LEU A 167 2.26 16.88 15.59
N GLY A 168 3.12 17.71 16.18
CA GLY A 168 3.03 18.01 17.59
C GLY A 168 1.90 18.96 17.99
N ASP A 169 1.51 19.90 17.11
CA ASP A 169 0.57 20.97 17.46
C ASP A 169 -0.43 21.34 16.36
N GLY A 170 -0.37 20.69 15.20
CA GLY A 170 -1.27 20.96 14.06
C GLY A 170 -1.01 22.30 13.35
N ALA A 171 0.05 23.02 13.68
CA ALA A 171 0.36 24.30 13.04
C ALA A 171 1.11 24.08 11.71
N THR A 172 0.89 24.98 10.75
CA THR A 172 1.60 24.96 9.48
C THR A 172 3.09 25.26 9.69
N ALA A 173 3.95 24.30 9.32
CA ALA A 173 5.41 24.46 9.36
C ALA A 173 5.92 25.25 8.15
N TRP A 174 5.44 24.87 6.96
CA TRP A 174 5.77 25.52 5.71
C TRP A 174 4.65 25.33 4.67
N THR A 175 4.64 26.21 3.68
CA THR A 175 3.78 26.14 2.51
C THR A 175 4.62 26.30 1.26
N LYS A 176 4.34 25.49 0.24
CA LYS A 176 4.97 25.55 -1.08
C LYS A 176 3.92 25.61 -2.16
N THR A 177 4.01 26.58 -3.06
CA THR A 177 3.18 26.61 -4.27
C THR A 177 3.84 25.77 -5.35
N LEU A 178 3.12 24.77 -5.85
CA LEU A 178 3.41 24.02 -7.07
C LEU A 178 2.57 24.61 -8.21
N GLY A 179 2.82 24.20 -9.43
CA GLY A 179 2.20 24.84 -10.60
C GLY A 179 0.70 24.53 -10.78
N ALA A 180 0.17 23.49 -10.12
CA ALA A 180 -1.18 22.99 -10.36
C ALA A 180 -1.66 22.08 -9.21
N ARG A 181 -2.92 21.63 -9.31
CA ARG A 181 -3.57 20.70 -8.40
C ARG A 181 -2.70 19.48 -8.13
N ILE A 182 -2.52 19.13 -6.85
CA ILE A 182 -1.76 17.96 -6.43
C ILE A 182 -2.67 16.76 -6.49
N LEU A 183 -2.23 15.69 -7.15
CA LEU A 183 -3.03 14.48 -7.39
C LEU A 183 -2.63 13.34 -6.47
N GLU A 184 -1.33 13.19 -6.23
CA GLU A 184 -0.75 12.07 -5.49
C GLU A 184 0.47 12.53 -4.72
N MET A 185 0.69 11.96 -3.55
CA MET A 185 1.87 12.23 -2.74
C MET A 185 2.37 10.95 -2.08
N THR A 186 3.69 10.87 -1.88
CA THR A 186 4.30 9.83 -1.05
C THR A 186 5.57 10.35 -0.38
N SER A 187 5.78 9.97 0.87
CA SER A 187 6.99 10.31 1.63
C SER A 187 7.88 9.07 1.75
N ILE A 188 9.08 9.14 1.18
CA ILE A 188 10.02 8.02 1.18
C ILE A 188 11.38 8.51 1.66
N GLY A 189 11.73 8.15 2.89
CA GLY A 189 12.98 8.56 3.53
C GLY A 189 13.12 10.08 3.62
N ASP A 190 14.12 10.64 2.94
CA ASP A 190 14.45 12.07 2.94
C ASP A 190 13.73 12.88 1.85
N ARG A 191 12.72 12.33 1.17
CA ARG A 191 12.01 12.98 0.07
C ARG A 191 10.51 12.84 0.21
N LEU A 192 9.82 13.93 -0.13
CA LEU A 192 8.40 13.98 -0.42
C LEU A 192 8.23 14.08 -1.94
N PHE A 193 7.56 13.13 -2.54
CA PHE A 193 7.22 13.14 -3.95
C PHE A 193 5.76 13.58 -4.11
N ALA A 194 5.51 14.50 -5.04
CA ALA A 194 4.17 14.98 -5.35
C ALA A 194 3.95 14.96 -6.86
N GLY A 195 2.93 14.27 -7.30
CA GLY A 195 2.43 14.30 -8.67
C GLY A 195 1.35 15.36 -8.81
N ALA A 196 1.41 16.16 -9.86
CA ALA A 196 0.45 17.24 -10.09
C ALA A 196 -0.15 17.20 -11.51
N SER A 197 -1.25 17.94 -11.70
CA SER A 197 -1.99 18.02 -12.96
C SER A 197 -1.33 18.90 -14.02
N ASP A 198 -0.12 19.40 -13.78
CA ASP A 198 0.73 20.08 -14.75
C ASP A 198 1.73 19.15 -15.46
N ASN A 199 1.53 17.84 -15.30
CA ASN A 199 2.41 16.82 -15.84
C ASN A 199 3.81 16.81 -15.21
N PHE A 200 3.95 17.20 -13.94
CA PHE A 200 5.21 17.10 -13.23
C PHE A 200 5.13 16.14 -12.04
N LEU A 201 6.21 15.39 -11.85
CA LEU A 201 6.58 14.81 -10.57
C LEU A 201 7.56 15.74 -9.89
N TYR A 202 7.23 16.20 -8.70
CA TYR A 202 8.07 17.04 -7.86
C TYR A 202 8.71 16.20 -6.76
N ALA A 203 10.00 16.45 -6.47
CA ALA A 203 10.70 15.92 -5.32
C ALA A 203 11.11 17.06 -4.40
N LEU A 204 10.58 17.04 -3.18
CA LEU A 204 10.81 18.08 -2.18
C LEU A 204 11.50 17.50 -0.95
N LYS A 205 12.15 18.36 -0.17
CA LYS A 205 12.63 18.02 1.16
C LYS A 205 11.47 18.12 2.16
N PRO A 206 11.14 17.07 2.90
CA PRO A 206 10.01 17.07 3.85
C PRO A 206 10.13 18.14 4.94
N LYS A 207 11.37 18.51 5.33
CA LYS A 207 11.65 19.42 6.43
C LYS A 207 11.22 20.86 6.15
N ASP A 208 11.44 21.35 4.93
CA ASP A 208 11.35 22.78 4.59
C ASP A 208 10.64 23.06 3.25
N GLY A 209 10.14 22.03 2.56
CA GLY A 209 9.48 22.18 1.27
C GLY A 209 10.42 22.60 0.13
N HIS A 210 11.75 22.57 0.36
CA HIS A 210 12.71 22.94 -0.70
C HIS A 210 12.62 21.96 -1.87
N LEU A 211 12.41 22.50 -3.08
CA LEU A 211 12.37 21.72 -4.32
C LEU A 211 13.78 21.21 -4.64
N ALA A 212 13.96 19.91 -4.59
CA ALA A 212 15.21 19.28 -4.98
C ALA A 212 15.31 19.15 -6.50
N TRP A 213 14.24 18.65 -7.12
CA TRP A 213 14.11 18.54 -8.57
C TRP A 213 12.64 18.35 -8.97
N ARG A 214 12.35 18.47 -10.25
CA ARG A 214 11.06 18.08 -10.85
C ARG A 214 11.31 17.40 -12.20
N TRP A 215 10.42 16.48 -12.56
CA TRP A 215 10.47 15.75 -13.82
C TRP A 215 9.16 15.95 -14.59
N ARG A 216 9.26 16.32 -15.86
CA ARG A 216 8.08 16.49 -16.72
C ARG A 216 7.71 15.17 -17.40
N THR A 217 6.44 14.80 -17.36
CA THR A 217 5.82 13.64 -18.01
C THR A 217 5.00 14.08 -19.22
N GLY A 218 4.51 13.13 -20.01
CA GLY A 218 3.57 13.38 -21.10
C GLY A 218 2.11 13.42 -20.65
N GLY A 219 1.81 13.17 -19.39
CA GLY A 219 0.47 13.16 -18.79
C GLY A 219 0.58 13.25 -17.28
N ASP A 220 -0.54 13.46 -16.59
CA ASP A 220 -0.59 13.59 -15.13
C ASP A 220 0.08 12.41 -14.42
N VAL A 221 0.78 12.68 -13.33
CA VAL A 221 1.36 11.65 -12.47
C VAL A 221 0.29 11.17 -11.51
N ALA A 222 -0.27 10.00 -11.79
CA ALA A 222 -1.41 9.43 -11.08
C ALA A 222 -1.11 8.05 -10.47
N GLY A 223 0.14 7.75 -10.19
CA GLY A 223 0.56 6.53 -9.51
C GLY A 223 1.57 6.86 -8.43
N LEU A 224 1.33 6.40 -7.19
CA LEU A 224 2.25 6.59 -6.08
C LEU A 224 3.65 6.11 -6.45
N ALA A 225 4.64 6.97 -6.30
CA ALA A 225 6.02 6.62 -6.56
C ALA A 225 6.55 5.63 -5.51
N VAL A 226 7.37 4.70 -5.94
CA VAL A 226 8.19 3.86 -5.06
C VAL A 226 9.67 4.14 -5.33
N ALA A 227 10.52 3.88 -4.36
CA ALA A 227 11.94 4.17 -4.51
C ALA A 227 12.82 3.10 -3.89
N ASP A 228 13.95 2.85 -4.51
CA ASP A 228 15.12 2.21 -3.89
C ASP A 228 16.10 3.28 -3.37
N GLN A 229 17.31 2.87 -3.01
CA GLN A 229 18.35 3.79 -2.52
C GLN A 229 18.82 4.80 -3.57
N ARG A 230 18.67 4.48 -4.89
CA ARG A 230 19.23 5.26 -6.00
C ARG A 230 18.20 5.84 -6.93
N ARG A 231 17.01 5.23 -7.05
CA ARG A 231 16.01 5.54 -8.07
C ARG A 231 14.64 5.71 -7.48
N VAL A 232 13.82 6.49 -8.19
CA VAL A 232 12.38 6.62 -7.99
C VAL A 232 11.68 6.04 -9.21
N TYR A 233 10.68 5.22 -9.00
CA TYR A 233 9.88 4.58 -10.03
C TYR A 233 8.44 5.08 -9.93
N PHE A 234 7.87 5.50 -11.04
CA PHE A 234 6.51 6.03 -11.08
C PHE A 234 5.87 5.81 -12.44
N THR A 235 4.56 5.89 -12.47
CA THR A 235 3.75 5.83 -13.68
C THR A 235 3.00 7.14 -13.88
N SER A 236 2.64 7.44 -15.12
CA SER A 236 1.83 8.60 -15.48
C SER A 236 0.78 8.23 -16.53
N LEU A 237 -0.20 9.10 -16.73
CA LEU A 237 -1.35 8.84 -17.62
C LEU A 237 -0.97 8.73 -19.10
N ASP A 238 0.28 9.03 -19.46
CA ASP A 238 0.86 8.75 -20.79
C ASP A 238 1.24 7.27 -20.99
N ALA A 239 0.82 6.38 -20.09
CA ALA A 239 1.12 4.95 -20.10
C ALA A 239 2.62 4.64 -20.12
N MET A 240 3.42 5.38 -19.37
CA MET A 240 4.85 5.16 -19.24
C MET A 240 5.22 4.81 -17.80
N LEU A 241 6.08 3.80 -17.65
CA LEU A 241 6.83 3.52 -16.43
C LEU A 241 8.21 4.18 -16.55
N ARG A 242 8.60 4.94 -15.53
CA ARG A 242 9.87 5.67 -15.50
C ARG A 242 10.68 5.37 -14.25
N ALA A 243 12.00 5.35 -14.43
CA ALA A 243 12.96 5.39 -13.34
C ALA A 243 13.83 6.63 -13.49
N VAL A 244 13.87 7.45 -12.45
CA VAL A 244 14.71 8.64 -12.37
C VAL A 244 15.67 8.54 -11.20
N ASP A 245 16.80 9.24 -11.27
CA ASP A 245 17.72 9.34 -10.15
C ASP A 245 17.04 10.01 -8.96
N ARG A 246 17.13 9.38 -7.78
CA ARG A 246 16.45 9.86 -6.58
C ARG A 246 16.96 11.22 -6.09
N ARG A 247 18.24 11.54 -6.30
CA ARG A 247 18.87 12.77 -5.81
C ARG A 247 18.68 13.93 -6.78
N HIS A 248 18.81 13.69 -8.10
CA HIS A 248 18.92 14.72 -9.12
C HIS A 248 17.73 14.73 -10.09
N GLY A 249 16.94 13.67 -10.16
CA GLY A 249 15.81 13.56 -11.08
C GLY A 249 16.19 13.19 -12.52
N ASP A 250 17.46 12.83 -12.78
CA ASP A 250 17.90 12.43 -14.11
C ASP A 250 17.25 11.13 -14.56
N LEU A 251 16.77 11.09 -15.80
CA LEU A 251 16.18 9.87 -16.37
C LEU A 251 17.22 8.76 -16.41
N ARG A 252 16.88 7.61 -15.84
CA ARG A 252 17.69 6.39 -15.92
C ARG A 252 17.18 5.49 -17.04
N TRP A 253 15.88 5.28 -17.06
CA TRP A 253 15.20 4.56 -18.13
C TRP A 253 13.70 4.88 -18.13
N GLN A 254 13.03 4.60 -19.23
CA GLN A 254 11.57 4.63 -19.36
C GLN A 254 11.09 3.49 -20.24
N ARG A 255 9.87 3.00 -19.98
CA ARG A 255 9.24 1.92 -20.76
C ARG A 255 7.77 2.24 -21.02
N PRO A 256 7.29 2.04 -22.24
CA PRO A 256 5.86 2.09 -22.52
C PRO A 256 5.17 0.90 -21.84
N LEU A 257 4.02 1.17 -21.27
CA LEU A 257 3.10 0.14 -20.77
C LEU A 257 2.06 -0.15 -21.84
N THR A 258 1.64 -1.41 -21.94
CA THR A 258 0.60 -1.86 -22.89
C THR A 258 -0.76 -1.26 -22.55
N THR A 259 -0.98 -0.93 -21.27
CA THR A 259 -2.21 -0.31 -20.74
C THR A 259 -1.87 0.73 -19.68
N ARG A 260 -2.83 1.59 -19.35
CA ARG A 260 -2.67 2.50 -18.19
C ARG A 260 -2.49 1.70 -16.92
N ALA A 261 -1.57 2.13 -16.07
CA ALA A 261 -1.38 1.56 -14.75
C ALA A 261 -2.61 1.81 -13.85
N VAL A 262 -2.92 0.84 -13.01
CA VAL A 262 -3.90 0.94 -11.93
C VAL A 262 -3.14 1.05 -10.62
N GLY A 263 -3.15 2.23 -10.03
CA GLY A 263 -2.29 2.57 -8.89
C GLY A 263 -0.83 2.75 -9.28
N GLY A 264 0.04 2.84 -8.28
CA GLY A 264 1.49 2.97 -8.48
C GLY A 264 2.18 1.63 -8.73
N PRO A 265 3.45 1.67 -9.17
CA PRO A 265 4.28 0.48 -9.25
C PRO A 265 4.60 -0.07 -7.85
N THR A 266 4.92 -1.34 -7.76
CA THR A 266 5.39 -1.99 -6.52
C THR A 266 6.83 -2.45 -6.71
N LEU A 267 7.71 -2.07 -5.80
CA LEU A 267 9.10 -2.53 -5.79
C LEU A 267 9.20 -3.85 -5.01
N ALA A 268 9.55 -4.93 -5.70
CA ALA A 268 9.72 -6.26 -5.15
C ALA A 268 11.16 -6.75 -5.39
N GLY A 269 12.05 -6.51 -4.45
CA GLY A 269 13.48 -6.78 -4.60
C GLY A 269 14.10 -6.01 -5.76
N THR A 270 14.56 -6.72 -6.81
CA THR A 270 15.14 -6.13 -8.01
C THR A 270 14.13 -5.92 -9.15
N GLN A 271 12.84 -6.12 -8.88
CA GLN A 271 11.78 -6.02 -9.87
C GLN A 271 10.78 -4.91 -9.52
N ILE A 272 10.26 -4.28 -10.54
CA ILE A 272 9.14 -3.34 -10.49
C ILE A 272 7.91 -4.04 -11.06
N ILE A 273 6.88 -4.19 -10.26
CA ILE A 273 5.62 -4.82 -10.65
C ILE A 273 4.59 -3.73 -10.91
N VAL A 274 3.93 -3.81 -12.05
CA VAL A 274 2.88 -2.88 -12.48
C VAL A 274 1.61 -3.66 -12.79
N SER A 275 0.49 -3.22 -12.24
CA SER A 275 -0.85 -3.65 -12.65
C SER A 275 -1.45 -2.65 -13.64
N GLY A 276 -2.04 -3.15 -14.71
CA GLY A 276 -2.74 -2.36 -15.71
C GLY A 276 -4.25 -2.55 -15.64
N VAL A 277 -4.98 -1.91 -16.56
CA VAL A 277 -6.43 -2.11 -16.71
C VAL A 277 -6.73 -3.52 -17.25
N ALA A 278 -5.80 -4.15 -17.98
CA ALA A 278 -5.88 -5.54 -18.39
C ALA A 278 -5.72 -6.48 -17.17
N PRO A 279 -6.29 -7.70 -17.23
CA PRO A 279 -6.20 -8.66 -16.12
C PRO A 279 -4.84 -9.36 -16.09
N GLU A 280 -3.77 -8.59 -15.94
CA GLU A 280 -2.40 -9.08 -15.91
C GLU A 280 -1.49 -8.17 -15.07
N LEU A 281 -0.40 -8.73 -14.56
CA LEU A 281 0.72 -8.02 -13.97
C LEU A 281 1.92 -8.07 -14.90
N HIS A 282 2.66 -6.98 -14.97
CA HIS A 282 3.92 -6.88 -15.69
C HIS A 282 5.07 -6.67 -14.70
N ALA A 283 6.16 -7.40 -14.89
CA ALA A 283 7.39 -7.24 -14.14
C ALA A 283 8.50 -6.66 -15.00
N PHE A 284 9.19 -5.68 -14.45
CA PHE A 284 10.31 -5.01 -15.08
C PHE A 284 11.53 -5.04 -14.15
N ARG A 285 12.71 -5.24 -14.72
CA ARG A 285 13.95 -5.16 -13.95
C ARG A 285 14.20 -3.72 -13.51
N ALA A 286 14.43 -3.50 -12.21
CA ALA A 286 14.63 -2.18 -11.65
C ALA A 286 15.87 -1.46 -12.21
N SER A 287 16.91 -2.21 -12.61
CA SER A 287 18.18 -1.64 -13.08
C SER A 287 18.09 -0.95 -14.45
N ASP A 288 17.33 -1.51 -15.40
CA ASP A 288 17.29 -1.07 -16.81
C ASP A 288 15.88 -1.02 -17.41
N GLY A 289 14.86 -1.43 -16.65
CA GLY A 289 13.48 -1.47 -17.10
C GLY A 289 13.18 -2.58 -18.13
N GLY A 290 14.08 -3.56 -18.32
CA GLY A 290 13.79 -4.73 -19.16
C GLY A 290 12.59 -5.50 -18.61
N MET A 291 11.58 -5.78 -19.45
CA MET A 291 10.45 -6.63 -19.04
C MET A 291 10.96 -8.04 -18.77
N THR A 292 10.66 -8.57 -17.59
CA THR A 292 11.11 -9.91 -17.16
C THR A 292 10.00 -10.93 -17.24
N ALA A 293 8.75 -10.53 -17.03
CA ALA A 293 7.65 -11.46 -17.04
C ALA A 293 6.28 -10.77 -17.11
N THR A 294 5.25 -11.56 -17.44
CA THR A 294 3.83 -11.20 -17.34
C THR A 294 3.10 -12.33 -16.63
N ALA A 295 2.19 -12.01 -15.72
CA ALA A 295 1.34 -12.98 -15.02
C ALA A 295 -0.14 -12.65 -15.23
N PRO A 296 -0.94 -13.59 -15.74
CA PRO A 296 -2.38 -13.39 -15.89
C PRO A 296 -3.07 -13.35 -14.53
N LEU A 297 -4.16 -12.59 -14.45
CA LEU A 297 -5.01 -12.48 -13.28
C LEU A 297 -6.42 -13.01 -13.59
N PRO A 298 -7.17 -13.49 -12.58
CA PRO A 298 -8.55 -13.95 -12.76
C PRO A 298 -9.54 -12.81 -13.05
N GLY A 299 -9.08 -11.57 -13.03
CA GLY A 299 -9.89 -10.39 -13.30
C GLY A 299 -9.07 -9.11 -13.22
N ARG A 300 -9.67 -7.98 -13.63
CA ARG A 300 -9.02 -6.67 -13.60
C ARG A 300 -8.62 -6.28 -12.18
N PRO A 301 -7.35 -5.90 -11.93
CA PRO A 301 -6.92 -5.42 -10.63
C PRO A 301 -7.61 -4.07 -10.29
N LEU A 302 -7.90 -3.85 -9.01
CA LEU A 302 -8.49 -2.61 -8.50
C LEU A 302 -7.46 -1.63 -7.95
N HIS A 303 -6.26 -2.10 -7.66
CA HIS A 303 -5.13 -1.30 -7.13
C HIS A 303 -3.80 -1.95 -7.53
N GLY A 304 -2.70 -1.25 -7.31
CA GLY A 304 -1.36 -1.82 -7.38
C GLY A 304 -1.17 -2.96 -6.39
N PRO A 305 -0.39 -4.01 -6.72
CA PRO A 305 -0.20 -5.13 -5.81
C PRO A 305 0.51 -4.67 -4.53
N PHE A 306 0.06 -5.18 -3.40
CA PHE A 306 0.76 -5.02 -2.12
C PHE A 306 1.84 -6.09 -1.99
N LEU A 307 3.07 -5.69 -1.70
CA LEU A 307 4.16 -6.61 -1.39
C LEU A 307 4.08 -7.00 0.09
N ALA A 308 3.58 -8.20 0.36
CA ALA A 308 3.62 -8.76 1.71
C ALA A 308 5.04 -9.23 2.03
N PRO A 309 5.62 -8.81 3.18
CA PRO A 309 6.98 -9.16 3.55
C PRO A 309 7.13 -10.65 3.81
N GLU A 310 8.38 -11.09 3.75
CA GLU A 310 8.74 -12.45 4.11
C GLU A 310 8.59 -12.64 5.63
N HIS A 311 7.92 -13.71 6.02
CA HIS A 311 7.90 -14.21 7.39
C HIS A 311 8.59 -15.57 7.45
N ALA A 312 9.03 -16.01 8.64
CA ALA A 312 9.77 -17.25 8.85
C ALA A 312 9.13 -18.51 8.22
N SER A 313 7.84 -18.45 7.91
CA SER A 313 7.05 -19.55 7.31
C SER A 313 6.53 -19.26 5.90
N ALA A 314 6.78 -18.06 5.34
CA ALA A 314 6.15 -17.66 4.08
C ALA A 314 7.05 -16.74 3.26
N PRO A 315 7.39 -17.09 2.00
CA PRO A 315 8.19 -16.25 1.11
C PRO A 315 7.46 -14.96 0.73
N LEU A 316 8.19 -14.01 0.14
CA LEU A 316 7.64 -12.79 -0.45
C LEU A 316 6.48 -13.11 -1.39
N ARG A 317 5.41 -12.34 -1.30
CA ARG A 317 4.23 -12.49 -2.16
C ARG A 317 3.58 -11.16 -2.48
N LEU A 318 2.92 -11.12 -3.63
CA LEU A 318 2.09 -9.99 -4.04
C LEU A 318 0.64 -10.30 -3.70
N VAL A 319 -0.02 -9.39 -2.97
CA VAL A 319 -1.44 -9.52 -2.62
C VAL A 319 -2.23 -8.43 -3.34
N LEU A 320 -3.32 -8.81 -3.99
CA LEU A 320 -4.18 -7.86 -4.71
C LEU A 320 -5.64 -8.30 -4.75
N LEU A 321 -6.52 -7.30 -4.93
CA LEU A 321 -7.95 -7.49 -5.12
C LEU A 321 -8.33 -7.18 -6.58
N THR A 322 -9.15 -8.04 -7.19
CA THR A 322 -9.70 -7.82 -8.53
C THR A 322 -11.16 -7.35 -8.49
N ALA A 323 -11.63 -6.78 -9.59
CA ALA A 323 -13.01 -6.30 -9.74
C ALA A 323 -14.07 -7.41 -9.56
N GLY A 324 -13.70 -8.67 -9.80
CA GLY A 324 -14.55 -9.83 -9.55
C GLY A 324 -14.62 -10.26 -8.07
N GLY A 325 -14.07 -9.48 -7.13
CA GLY A 325 -14.05 -9.83 -5.71
C GLY A 325 -13.03 -10.91 -5.35
N HIS A 326 -12.06 -11.20 -6.21
CA HIS A 326 -11.00 -12.16 -5.89
C HIS A 326 -9.85 -11.45 -5.19
N LEU A 327 -9.65 -11.75 -3.91
CA LEU A 327 -8.42 -11.46 -3.20
C LEU A 327 -7.48 -12.64 -3.41
N LEU A 328 -6.27 -12.37 -3.90
CA LEU A 328 -5.32 -13.42 -4.23
C LEU A 328 -3.90 -13.03 -3.83
N ALA A 329 -3.09 -14.06 -3.54
CA ALA A 329 -1.65 -13.92 -3.40
C ALA A 329 -0.93 -14.64 -4.53
N ILE A 330 0.08 -13.95 -5.08
CA ILE A 330 0.96 -14.46 -6.13
C ILE A 330 2.38 -14.51 -5.55
N GLY A 331 3.06 -15.62 -5.78
CA GLY A 331 4.43 -15.81 -5.32
C GLY A 331 4.97 -17.18 -5.72
N GLN A 332 6.11 -17.55 -5.16
CA GLN A 332 6.65 -18.89 -5.34
C GLN A 332 5.83 -19.90 -4.56
N THR A 333 5.39 -20.95 -5.24
CA THR A 333 4.96 -22.17 -4.57
C THR A 333 6.21 -22.85 -4.01
N VAL A 334 6.35 -22.88 -2.69
CA VAL A 334 7.38 -23.70 -2.05
C VAL A 334 6.86 -25.13 -2.15
N GLU A 335 7.39 -25.91 -3.10
CA GLU A 335 7.22 -27.35 -3.02
C GLU A 335 7.78 -27.82 -1.67
N PRO A 336 7.03 -28.57 -0.87
CA PRO A 336 7.56 -29.11 0.37
C PRO A 336 8.80 -29.92 0.00
N ARG A 337 9.97 -29.46 0.43
CA ARG A 337 11.20 -30.21 0.27
C ARG A 337 11.01 -31.48 1.07
N LEU A 338 10.71 -32.58 0.42
CA LEU A 338 10.80 -33.89 1.03
C LEU A 338 12.25 -34.06 1.48
N VAL A 339 12.50 -33.83 2.77
CA VAL A 339 13.79 -34.18 3.36
C VAL A 339 13.81 -35.70 3.35
N PRO A 340 14.71 -36.34 2.61
CA PRO A 340 14.85 -37.78 2.69
C PRO A 340 15.07 -38.14 4.15
N LEU A 341 14.36 -39.13 4.65
CA LEU A 341 14.50 -39.67 6.01
C LEU A 341 15.82 -40.44 6.21
N ASP A 342 16.75 -40.31 5.30
CA ASP A 342 18.07 -40.97 5.29
C ASP A 342 19.04 -40.31 6.26
N GLY A 343 18.69 -40.24 7.54
CA GLY A 343 19.59 -39.65 8.53
C GLY A 343 19.17 -39.79 9.98
N LEU A 344 18.05 -40.44 10.27
CA LEU A 344 17.70 -40.73 11.65
C LEU A 344 18.24 -42.12 12.03
N PRO A 345 19.10 -42.24 13.05
CA PRO A 345 19.62 -43.56 13.47
C PRO A 345 18.46 -44.42 14.03
N GLY A 346 18.12 -45.46 13.29
CA GLY A 346 17.62 -46.71 13.81
C GLY A 346 16.30 -46.73 14.56
N LYS A 347 15.18 -46.36 13.92
CA LYS A 347 13.88 -47.01 14.29
C LYS A 347 13.27 -47.60 13.04
N LYS A 348 13.33 -48.91 12.91
CA LYS A 348 12.51 -49.68 11.96
C LYS A 348 11.05 -49.41 12.30
N LEU A 349 10.32 -48.82 11.35
CA LEU A 349 8.86 -48.73 11.42
C LEU A 349 8.30 -50.15 11.33
N PRO A 350 7.28 -50.49 12.12
CA PRO A 350 6.62 -51.78 12.01
C PRO A 350 5.93 -51.91 10.64
N PRO A 351 5.84 -53.14 10.05
CA PRO A 351 5.39 -53.37 8.67
C PRO A 351 3.87 -53.28 8.45
N GLU A 352 3.12 -52.75 9.37
CA GLU A 352 1.65 -52.69 9.24
C GLU A 352 1.14 -51.27 9.35
N VAL A 353 1.12 -50.52 8.25
CA VAL A 353 0.07 -49.51 7.97
C VAL A 353 0.20 -49.06 6.52
N LEU A 354 -0.19 -49.92 5.59
CA LEU A 354 -0.62 -49.48 4.27
C LEU A 354 -2.13 -49.78 4.16
N PRO A 355 -2.98 -48.78 3.94
CA PRO A 355 -4.38 -49.06 3.66
C PRO A 355 -4.47 -49.70 2.27
N VAL A 356 -5.02 -50.92 2.23
CA VAL A 356 -5.38 -51.60 0.97
C VAL A 356 -6.52 -50.84 0.32
N ILE A 357 -6.22 -50.15 -0.77
CA ILE A 357 -7.25 -49.61 -1.66
C ILE A 357 -7.85 -50.77 -2.42
N LYS A 358 -9.04 -51.22 -2.02
CA LYS A 358 -9.85 -52.15 -2.82
C LYS A 358 -10.37 -51.37 -4.05
N ARG A 359 -10.15 -51.99 -5.21
CA ARG A 359 -10.73 -51.60 -6.49
C ARG A 359 -12.24 -51.66 -6.50
#